data_5bbe2f28fd29ee9e8dd594fa44cc2e11
#
_entry.id   5bbe2f28fd29ee9e8dd594fa44cc2e11
#
_cell.length_a   1.000
_cell.length_b   1.000
_cell.length_c   1.000
_cell.angle_alpha   90.00
_cell.angle_beta   90.00
_cell.angle_gamma   90.00
#
_symmetry.space_group_name_H-M   'P 1'
#
loop_
_entity.id
_entity.type
_entity.pdbx_description
1 polymer ?
#
loop_
_entity_poly.entity_id
_entity_poly.type
_entity_poly.pdbx_seq_one_letter_code
_entity_poly.pdbx_strand_id
1 'polypeptide(L)'
;MALKPKLYIDTEEELLKLAKEWQLKLLLSDWIIAYALVPCCEMTDIEWSGESNAQFVNRCGTVSILRKEDIPKGLICKQPMELVLIHELLHFKFMTLENNTLEGCYWNEKQHQLLEDIAKSLYMAKYGLDLEWFKAL
;
A
#
# COMPACT_ATOMS: atom_id res chain seq x y z
N MET A 1 10.46 -0.17 -23.79
CA MET A 1 11.06 -1.10 -22.82
C MET A 1 10.10 -1.40 -21.70
N ALA A 2 9.99 -2.66 -21.32
CA ALA A 2 9.16 -3.03 -20.19
C ALA A 2 9.79 -2.52 -18.88
N LEU A 3 8.96 -2.00 -17.99
CA LEU A 3 9.40 -1.64 -16.65
C LEU A 3 9.74 -2.90 -15.87
N LYS A 4 10.82 -2.85 -15.10
CA LYS A 4 11.19 -3.96 -14.23
C LYS A 4 10.70 -3.70 -12.81
N PRO A 5 10.08 -4.68 -12.17
CA PRO A 5 9.67 -4.51 -10.78
C PRO A 5 10.88 -4.45 -9.87
N LYS A 6 10.74 -3.68 -8.80
CA LYS A 6 11.78 -3.48 -7.80
C LYS A 6 11.15 -3.73 -6.43
N LEU A 7 11.78 -4.58 -5.62
CA LEU A 7 11.22 -4.96 -4.32
C LEU A 7 11.21 -3.81 -3.32
N TYR A 8 12.22 -2.96 -3.36
CA TYR A 8 12.44 -1.98 -2.31
C TYR A 8 12.33 -0.55 -2.82
N ILE A 9 11.80 0.32 -1.96
CA ILE A 9 11.84 1.76 -2.13
C ILE A 9 12.98 2.26 -1.24
N ASP A 10 14.02 2.84 -1.83
CA ASP A 10 15.24 3.15 -1.11
C ASP A 10 15.22 4.53 -0.44
N THR A 11 14.50 5.48 -1.02
CA THR A 11 14.50 6.88 -0.56
C THR A 11 13.08 7.43 -0.52
N GLU A 12 12.88 8.48 0.29
CA GLU A 12 11.59 9.16 0.33
C GLU A 12 11.27 9.85 -0.99
N GLU A 13 12.27 10.30 -1.72
CA GLU A 13 12.10 10.89 -3.04
C GLU A 13 11.49 9.87 -4.01
N GLU A 14 11.99 8.65 -4.00
CA GLU A 14 11.44 7.56 -4.80
C GLU A 14 10.01 7.22 -4.37
N LEU A 15 9.75 7.19 -3.07
CA LEU A 15 8.40 6.97 -2.54
C LEU A 15 7.43 8.05 -3.03
N LEU A 16 7.81 9.31 -2.95
CA LEU A 16 6.97 10.41 -3.40
C LEU A 16 6.65 10.34 -4.89
N LYS A 17 7.62 9.95 -5.68
CA LYS A 17 7.44 9.79 -7.13
C LYS A 17 6.43 8.69 -7.45
N LEU A 18 6.56 7.53 -6.79
CA LEU A 18 5.62 6.42 -6.95
C LEU A 18 4.24 6.79 -6.42
N ALA A 19 4.18 7.47 -5.29
CA ALA A 19 2.92 7.90 -4.70
C ALA A 19 2.15 8.84 -5.62
N LYS A 20 2.84 9.77 -6.25
CA LYS A 20 2.23 10.69 -7.20
C LYS A 20 1.65 9.95 -8.41
N GLU A 21 2.40 8.99 -8.91
CA GLU A 21 1.95 8.14 -10.01
C GLU A 21 0.66 7.40 -9.63
N TRP A 22 0.64 6.76 -8.46
CA TRP A 22 -0.50 5.96 -8.03
C TRP A 22 -1.70 6.80 -7.59
N GLN A 23 -1.48 7.97 -6.98
CA GLN A 23 -2.58 8.89 -6.70
C GLN A 23 -3.31 9.29 -7.98
N LEU A 24 -2.56 9.54 -9.05
CA LEU A 24 -3.15 9.88 -10.34
C LEU A 24 -3.93 8.69 -10.91
N LYS A 25 -3.34 7.51 -10.93
CA LYS A 25 -3.97 6.30 -11.47
C LYS A 25 -5.21 5.88 -10.71
N LEU A 26 -5.21 6.08 -9.39
CA LEU A 26 -6.33 5.71 -8.52
C LEU A 26 -7.36 6.82 -8.37
N LEU A 27 -7.20 7.91 -9.10
CA LEU A 27 -8.12 9.06 -9.04
C LEU A 27 -8.21 9.66 -7.63
N LEU A 28 -7.04 9.76 -6.98
CA LEU A 28 -6.89 10.34 -5.64
C LEU A 28 -6.16 11.68 -5.68
N SER A 29 -6.04 12.31 -6.84
CA SER A 29 -5.27 13.55 -7.01
C SER A 29 -5.84 14.73 -6.21
N ASP A 30 -7.10 14.67 -5.81
CA ASP A 30 -7.74 15.67 -4.98
C ASP A 30 -7.47 15.49 -3.48
N TRP A 31 -6.73 14.44 -3.12
CA TRP A 31 -6.31 14.20 -1.74
C TRP A 31 -4.93 14.80 -1.47
N ILE A 32 -4.75 15.37 -0.28
CA ILE A 32 -3.45 15.82 0.21
C ILE A 32 -2.92 14.76 1.16
N ILE A 33 -1.92 14.02 0.72
CA ILE A 33 -1.39 12.87 1.48
C ILE A 33 0.09 13.09 1.74
N ALA A 34 0.49 12.96 3.01
CA ALA A 34 1.88 12.99 3.42
C ALA A 34 2.41 11.54 3.45
N TYR A 35 3.59 11.34 2.88
CA TYR A 35 4.22 10.02 2.78
C TYR A 35 5.53 9.99 3.54
N ALA A 36 5.83 8.87 4.19
CA ALA A 36 7.09 8.67 4.87
C ALA A 36 7.51 7.21 4.86
N LEU A 37 8.82 6.98 4.78
CA LEU A 37 9.44 5.69 5.10
C LEU A 37 9.78 5.74 6.58
N VAL A 38 9.27 4.80 7.35
CA VAL A 38 9.37 4.84 8.81
C VAL A 38 10.01 3.57 9.37
N PRO A 39 10.71 3.66 10.51
CA PRO A 39 11.15 2.46 11.22
C PRO A 39 9.97 1.76 11.88
N CYS A 40 10.15 0.47 12.20
CA CYS A 40 9.07 -0.34 12.77
C CYS A 40 8.53 0.22 14.09
N CYS A 41 9.35 0.91 14.87
CA CYS A 41 8.93 1.51 16.14
C CYS A 41 7.94 2.66 15.96
N GLU A 42 7.83 3.24 14.78
CA GLU A 42 6.88 4.30 14.48
C GLU A 42 5.56 3.79 13.89
N MET A 43 5.46 2.48 13.62
CA MET A 43 4.19 1.86 13.22
C MET A 43 3.31 1.65 14.44
N THR A 44 1.99 1.80 14.26
CA THR A 44 1.02 1.51 15.31
C THR A 44 1.12 0.05 15.74
N ASP A 45 1.29 -0.85 14.78
CA ASP A 45 1.53 -2.27 15.02
C ASP A 45 2.87 -2.65 14.40
N ILE A 46 3.76 -3.25 15.19
CA ILE A 46 5.11 -3.60 14.73
C ILE A 46 5.11 -4.68 13.63
N GLU A 47 3.99 -5.36 13.44
CA GLU A 47 3.87 -6.39 12.39
C GLU A 47 3.40 -5.80 11.05
N TRP A 48 2.99 -4.55 11.03
CA TRP A 48 2.52 -3.93 9.80
C TRP A 48 3.67 -3.48 8.91
N SER A 49 3.49 -3.64 7.60
CA SER A 49 4.43 -3.14 6.59
C SER A 49 4.02 -1.78 6.04
N GLY A 50 2.79 -1.35 6.30
CA GLY A 50 2.29 -0.04 5.92
C GLY A 50 1.13 0.38 6.79
N GLU A 51 0.86 1.67 6.81
CA GLU A 51 -0.22 2.25 7.61
C GLU A 51 -0.75 3.49 6.92
N SER A 52 -2.08 3.62 6.90
CA SER A 52 -2.73 4.82 6.35
C SER A 52 -3.69 5.40 7.37
N ASN A 53 -3.73 6.73 7.43
CA ASN A 53 -4.69 7.48 8.25
C ASN A 53 -5.31 8.54 7.37
N ALA A 54 -6.63 8.61 7.33
CA ALA A 54 -7.33 9.51 6.43
C ALA A 54 -8.39 10.32 7.16
N GLN A 55 -8.49 11.59 6.81
CA GLN A 55 -9.57 12.46 7.23
C GLN A 55 -10.46 12.71 6.01
N PHE A 56 -11.62 12.07 6.01
CA PHE A 56 -12.50 12.04 4.85
C PHE A 56 -13.04 13.44 4.50
N VAL A 57 -13.44 14.19 5.52
CA VAL A 57 -14.06 15.50 5.32
C VAL A 57 -13.11 16.47 4.60
N ASN A 58 -11.85 16.48 5.03
CA ASN A 58 -10.85 17.40 4.48
C ASN A 58 -10.07 16.80 3.32
N ARG A 59 -10.27 15.53 3.00
CA ARG A 59 -9.52 14.79 1.99
C ARG A 59 -8.02 14.92 2.15
N CYS A 60 -7.57 14.67 3.38
CA CYS A 60 -6.14 14.66 3.67
C CYS A 60 -5.81 13.43 4.51
N GLY A 61 -4.54 13.06 4.51
CA GLY A 61 -4.13 11.91 5.28
C GLY A 61 -2.64 11.65 5.22
N THR A 62 -2.25 10.54 5.80
CA THR A 62 -0.85 10.10 5.84
C THR A 62 -0.75 8.65 5.42
N VAL A 63 0.35 8.31 4.76
CA VAL A 63 0.71 6.94 4.43
C VAL A 63 2.15 6.73 4.91
N SER A 64 2.32 5.75 5.80
CA SER A 64 3.63 5.36 6.30
C SER A 64 3.96 3.98 5.75
N ILE A 65 5.14 3.83 5.17
CA ILE A 65 5.63 2.56 4.64
C ILE A 65 6.85 2.16 5.45
N LEU A 66 6.89 0.92 5.90
CA LEU A 66 8.02 0.39 6.64
C LEU A 66 9.28 0.46 5.78
N ARG A 67 10.33 1.06 6.31
CA ARG A 67 11.60 1.17 5.58
C ARG A 67 12.21 -0.21 5.35
N LYS A 68 12.97 -0.34 4.26
CA LYS A 68 13.52 -1.64 3.84
C LYS A 68 14.39 -2.30 4.90
N GLU A 69 15.12 -1.51 5.70
CA GLU A 69 16.02 -2.00 6.74
C GLU A 69 15.29 -2.73 7.86
N ASP A 70 14.00 -2.44 8.04
CA ASP A 70 13.21 -3.03 9.12
C ASP A 70 12.28 -4.16 8.64
N ILE A 71 12.31 -4.48 7.35
CA ILE A 71 11.52 -5.61 6.83
C ILE A 71 12.14 -6.90 7.35
N PRO A 72 11.33 -7.75 8.04
CA PRO A 72 11.86 -9.00 8.58
C PRO A 72 12.46 -9.90 7.48
N LYS A 73 13.60 -10.49 7.78
CA LYS A 73 14.23 -11.47 6.88
C LYS A 73 13.53 -12.82 7.03
N GLY A 74 13.48 -13.57 5.95
CA GLY A 74 12.93 -14.92 5.97
C GLY A 74 11.41 -14.98 5.95
N LEU A 75 10.73 -13.92 5.48
CA LEU A 75 9.28 -13.97 5.30
C LEU A 75 8.91 -15.02 4.25
N ILE A 76 7.85 -15.76 4.53
CA ILE A 76 7.32 -16.75 3.60
C ILE A 76 6.76 -16.06 2.35
N CYS A 77 6.05 -14.95 2.55
CA CYS A 77 5.47 -14.16 1.46
C CYS A 77 6.15 -12.79 1.44
N LYS A 78 7.02 -12.57 0.47
CA LYS A 78 7.63 -11.26 0.26
C LYS A 78 6.69 -10.41 -0.57
N GLN A 79 6.62 -9.13 -0.23
CA GLN A 79 5.81 -8.17 -0.97
C GLN A 79 6.67 -6.99 -1.40
N PRO A 80 6.56 -6.56 -2.67
CA PRO A 80 7.21 -5.30 -3.07
C PRO A 80 6.67 -4.13 -2.26
N MET A 81 7.53 -3.20 -1.91
CA MET A 81 7.11 -2.02 -1.15
C MET A 81 6.11 -1.18 -1.92
N GLU A 82 6.22 -1.14 -3.24
CA GLU A 82 5.25 -0.44 -4.07
C GLU A 82 3.85 -1.06 -3.95
N LEU A 83 3.77 -2.38 -3.83
CA LEU A 83 2.49 -3.07 -3.61
C LEU A 83 1.85 -2.63 -2.30
N VAL A 84 2.65 -2.50 -1.24
CA VAL A 84 2.18 -2.00 0.05
C VAL A 84 1.64 -0.58 -0.10
N LEU A 85 2.33 0.27 -0.85
CA LEU A 85 1.87 1.64 -1.13
C LEU A 85 0.50 1.64 -1.82
N ILE A 86 0.31 0.80 -2.83
CA ILE A 86 -0.97 0.70 -3.53
C ILE A 86 -2.07 0.26 -2.56
N HIS A 87 -1.79 -0.74 -1.73
CA HIS A 87 -2.71 -1.24 -0.71
C HIS A 87 -3.17 -0.10 0.21
N GLU A 88 -2.23 0.67 0.73
CA GLU A 88 -2.55 1.77 1.63
C GLU A 88 -3.35 2.87 0.93
N LEU A 89 -3.04 3.18 -0.32
CA LEU A 89 -3.81 4.16 -1.08
C LEU A 89 -5.24 3.68 -1.36
N LEU A 90 -5.44 2.38 -1.56
CA LEU A 90 -6.77 1.84 -1.77
C LEU A 90 -7.67 1.99 -0.55
N HIS A 91 -7.12 2.04 0.67
CA HIS A 91 -7.90 2.33 1.85
C HIS A 91 -8.63 3.67 1.74
N PHE A 92 -8.02 4.66 1.10
CA PHE A 92 -8.69 5.96 0.87
C PHE A 92 -9.92 5.82 0.01
N LYS A 93 -9.94 4.85 -0.92
CA LYS A 93 -11.10 4.59 -1.77
C LYS A 93 -12.21 3.87 -1.03
N PHE A 94 -11.86 2.97 -0.12
CA PHE A 94 -12.82 2.11 0.57
C PHE A 94 -13.21 2.62 1.95
N MET A 95 -12.72 3.79 2.33
CA MET A 95 -12.93 4.36 3.66
C MET A 95 -14.40 4.49 4.05
N THR A 96 -15.26 4.87 3.10
CA THR A 96 -16.69 4.98 3.35
C THR A 96 -17.29 3.64 3.75
N LEU A 97 -16.86 2.57 3.08
CA LEU A 97 -17.31 1.22 3.41
C LEU A 97 -16.78 0.78 4.78
N GLU A 98 -15.54 1.10 5.08
CA GLU A 98 -14.94 0.78 6.39
C GLU A 98 -15.71 1.42 7.52
N ASN A 99 -16.11 2.68 7.35
CA ASN A 99 -16.80 3.43 8.39
C ASN A 99 -18.26 3.03 8.58
N ASN A 100 -18.85 2.38 7.58
CA ASN A 100 -20.26 2.00 7.61
C ASN A 100 -20.50 0.55 8.03
N THR A 101 -19.45 -0.19 8.39
CA THR A 101 -19.62 -1.58 8.77
C THR A 101 -20.01 -1.72 10.23
N LEU A 102 -21.06 -2.47 10.48
CA LEU A 102 -21.50 -2.84 11.82
C LEU A 102 -20.98 -4.21 12.23
N GLU A 103 -20.43 -4.94 11.31
CA GLU A 103 -20.09 -6.37 11.45
C GLU A 103 -18.66 -6.61 11.89
N GLY A 104 -17.92 -5.55 12.16
CA GLY A 104 -16.59 -5.64 12.76
C GLY A 104 -15.55 -6.41 11.97
N CYS A 105 -14.90 -7.36 12.64
CA CYS A 105 -13.72 -8.06 12.12
C CYS A 105 -13.96 -8.81 10.82
N TYR A 106 -15.12 -9.46 10.66
CA TYR A 106 -15.42 -10.26 9.47
C TYR A 106 -15.42 -9.41 8.21
N TRP A 107 -16.06 -8.25 8.25
CA TRP A 107 -16.09 -7.33 7.12
C TRP A 107 -14.70 -6.81 6.80
N ASN A 108 -13.94 -6.46 7.84
CA ASN A 108 -12.57 -5.95 7.66
C ASN A 108 -11.66 -6.96 6.99
N GLU A 109 -11.78 -8.24 7.34
CA GLU A 109 -11.00 -9.30 6.70
C GLU A 109 -11.35 -9.45 5.23
N LYS A 110 -12.63 -9.46 4.90
CA LYS A 110 -13.11 -9.53 3.52
C LYS A 110 -12.65 -8.33 2.71
N GLN A 111 -12.74 -7.15 3.30
CA GLN A 111 -12.34 -5.92 2.66
C GLN A 111 -10.84 -5.91 2.39
N HIS A 112 -10.02 -6.31 3.36
CA HIS A 112 -8.57 -6.38 3.18
C HIS A 112 -8.18 -7.41 2.12
N GLN A 113 -8.89 -8.52 2.05
CA GLN A 113 -8.65 -9.51 0.99
C GLN A 113 -8.93 -8.90 -0.38
N LEU A 114 -10.03 -8.18 -0.52
CA LEU A 114 -10.38 -7.51 -1.77
C LEU A 114 -9.36 -6.44 -2.14
N LEU A 115 -8.96 -5.62 -1.16
CA LEU A 115 -7.93 -4.60 -1.37
C LEU A 115 -6.63 -5.22 -1.86
N GLU A 116 -6.21 -6.32 -1.25
CA GLU A 116 -4.98 -6.99 -1.62
C GLU A 116 -5.05 -7.55 -3.04
N ASP A 117 -6.18 -8.14 -3.41
CA ASP A 117 -6.38 -8.67 -4.76
C ASP A 117 -6.33 -7.56 -5.80
N ILE A 118 -6.97 -6.42 -5.51
CA ILE A 118 -6.95 -5.28 -6.42
C ILE A 118 -5.53 -4.71 -6.52
N ALA A 119 -4.85 -4.55 -5.38
CA ALA A 119 -3.49 -4.03 -5.37
C ALA A 119 -2.54 -4.89 -6.20
N LYS A 120 -2.62 -6.22 -6.04
CA LYS A 120 -1.81 -7.15 -6.84
C LYS A 120 -2.14 -7.06 -8.32
N SER A 121 -3.42 -6.96 -8.65
CA SER A 121 -3.84 -6.83 -10.05
C SER A 121 -3.27 -5.59 -10.71
N LEU A 122 -3.31 -4.47 -9.99
CA LEU A 122 -2.77 -3.21 -10.48
C LEU A 122 -1.24 -3.25 -10.63
N TYR A 123 -0.57 -3.85 -9.66
CA TYR A 123 0.88 -4.00 -9.69
C TYR A 123 1.30 -4.89 -10.87
N MET A 124 0.60 -6.02 -11.04
CA MET A 124 0.86 -6.92 -12.17
C MET A 124 0.64 -6.23 -13.51
N ALA A 125 -0.42 -5.43 -13.62
CA ALA A 125 -0.71 -4.70 -14.85
C ALA A 125 0.39 -3.69 -15.18
N LYS A 126 0.91 -3.00 -14.19
CA LYS A 126 1.98 -2.02 -14.40
C LYS A 126 3.25 -2.67 -14.95
N TYR A 127 3.62 -3.82 -14.43
CA TYR A 127 4.90 -4.46 -14.74
C TYR A 127 4.79 -5.65 -15.69
N GLY A 128 3.58 -5.99 -16.16
CA GLY A 128 3.39 -7.13 -17.05
C GLY A 128 3.69 -8.46 -16.40
N LEU A 129 3.28 -8.63 -15.15
CA LEU A 129 3.58 -9.82 -14.35
C LEU A 129 2.37 -10.74 -14.25
N ASP A 130 2.61 -11.97 -13.77
CA ASP A 130 1.58 -12.95 -13.44
C ASP A 130 1.76 -13.43 -12.00
N LEU A 131 0.87 -14.31 -11.54
CA LEU A 131 0.93 -14.82 -10.18
C LEU A 131 2.18 -15.66 -9.91
N GLU A 132 2.76 -16.27 -10.93
CA GLU A 132 3.97 -17.06 -10.78
C GLU A 132 5.15 -16.20 -10.34
N TRP A 133 5.17 -14.93 -10.78
CA TRP A 133 6.20 -14.00 -10.35
C TRP A 133 6.18 -13.83 -8.82
N PHE A 134 4.97 -13.68 -8.24
CA PHE A 134 4.85 -13.55 -6.78
C PHE A 134 5.29 -14.81 -6.04
N LYS A 135 4.99 -15.98 -6.58
CA LYS A 135 5.38 -17.24 -5.96
C LYS A 135 6.90 -17.45 -5.96
N ALA A 136 7.58 -16.81 -6.91
CA ALA A 136 9.03 -16.93 -7.06
C ALA A 136 9.83 -15.95 -6.19
N LEU A 137 9.19 -15.05 -5.48
CA LEU A 137 9.87 -14.06 -4.64
C LEU A 137 10.56 -14.69 -3.43
#